data_ecf997e85f7f034fa1a207833a2acd3a
#
_entry.id   ecf997e85f7f034fa1a207833a2acd3a
#
_cell.length_a   1.000
_cell.length_b   1.000
_cell.length_c   1.000
_cell.angle_alpha   90.00
_cell.angle_beta   90.00
_cell.angle_gamma   90.00
#
_symmetry.space_group_name_H-M   'P 1'
#
loop_
_entity.id
_entity.type
_entity.pdbx_description
1 polymer ?
#
loop_
_entity_poly.entity_id
_entity_poly.type
_entity_poly.pdbx_seq_one_letter_code
_entity_poly.pdbx_strand_id
1 'polypeptide(L)'
;MINNFLICVLFFCYFLVQIKNLLFYLYLWQLKEYHLKRFLAHFSTYNGKKIIFNLTNLLKIFLLCFLLFSQKINLNFYLILSFYFILLGNFLISLFKKNIVKPKFTLKIIFLFLFFTSLVLAFSKFLFFKEINNYFFANLLLFDILLPFLISFFILFFQFFVSLYIKLLILKAKKKREEFKNLLVIGITGSYGKTSTKELLFTVLSSKFGEKVIKTREHINAEVGIAKTILENLNQNHKIFIAEIGAYERGKIKEVSEMIKPKIGILTGICQQHLATFGSLENIQKGKFELIESLEAQGIAILNWDNDFIKERFERIKDKLRVKKIIFCSTKEERADVFAKDFFVSKNSILFKVKTKDNQEVDFKLNLIGIDYAINALLVAACALELGMNLNEISLALSKIKDKDTGCYLEKYNENTQIIFATYSANPFGVMAHLNHLKLWQGKKIVIMPCLIELGKEAKEIHQKIGKEIAKNCDLGIIITKDYYQEVKSGAKTFGKEDKIIFSSRSEEILKTVLSEIEKDKDNIILLEGRMPEKIISLFKKNV
;
A
#
# COMPACT_ATOMS: atom_id res chain seq x y z
N MET A 1 16.75 38.48 -37.59
CA MET A 1 17.23 37.08 -37.60
C MET A 1 17.38 36.61 -36.15
N ILE A 2 16.86 35.46 -35.82
CA ILE A 2 17.03 34.88 -34.49
C ILE A 2 18.47 34.39 -34.37
N ASN A 3 19.18 34.79 -33.30
CA ASN A 3 20.58 34.44 -33.08
C ASN A 3 20.72 32.93 -32.77
N ASN A 4 21.63 32.23 -33.46
CA ASN A 4 21.91 30.80 -33.24
C ASN A 4 22.24 30.47 -31.78
N PHE A 5 22.91 31.39 -31.08
CA PHE A 5 23.15 31.21 -29.63
C PHE A 5 21.87 31.11 -28.83
N LEU A 6 20.87 31.96 -29.11
CA LEU A 6 19.59 31.92 -28.41
C LEU A 6 18.77 30.66 -28.73
N ILE A 7 18.93 30.10 -29.93
CA ILE A 7 18.34 28.80 -30.30
C ILE A 7 18.97 27.69 -29.48
N CYS A 8 20.29 27.67 -29.33
CA CYS A 8 20.96 26.70 -28.45
C CYS A 8 20.50 26.84 -26.99
N VAL A 9 20.31 28.06 -26.49
CA VAL A 9 19.75 28.30 -25.14
C VAL A 9 18.34 27.73 -25.01
N LEU A 10 17.48 27.94 -26.02
CA LEU A 10 16.13 27.38 -26.03
C LEU A 10 16.15 25.84 -25.92
N PHE A 11 16.95 25.17 -26.76
CA PHE A 11 17.07 23.71 -26.73
C PHE A 11 17.64 23.19 -25.41
N PHE A 12 18.59 23.90 -24.82
CA PHE A 12 19.14 23.55 -23.51
C PHE A 12 18.08 23.64 -22.41
N CYS A 13 17.34 24.75 -22.34
CA CYS A 13 16.23 24.93 -21.40
C CYS A 13 15.17 23.86 -21.59
N TYR A 14 14.75 23.64 -22.84
CA TYR A 14 13.77 22.61 -23.21
C TYR A 14 14.23 21.23 -22.76
N PHE A 15 15.43 20.81 -23.09
CA PHE A 15 15.98 19.51 -22.74
C PHE A 15 15.97 19.27 -21.23
N LEU A 16 16.44 20.21 -20.43
CA LEU A 16 16.46 20.07 -18.97
C LEU A 16 15.04 19.98 -18.37
N VAL A 17 14.09 20.72 -18.93
CA VAL A 17 12.68 20.63 -18.53
C VAL A 17 12.12 19.24 -18.88
N GLN A 18 12.45 18.68 -20.06
CA GLN A 18 12.01 17.34 -20.42
C GLN A 18 12.62 16.26 -19.52
N ILE A 19 13.88 16.38 -19.11
CA ILE A 19 14.50 15.48 -18.12
C ILE A 19 13.72 15.49 -16.79
N LYS A 20 13.34 16.67 -16.29
CA LYS A 20 12.50 16.79 -15.10
C LYS A 20 11.16 16.07 -15.27
N ASN A 21 10.47 16.31 -16.38
CA ASN A 21 9.18 15.69 -16.69
C ASN A 21 9.31 14.16 -16.78
N LEU A 22 10.35 13.67 -17.46
CA LEU A 22 10.66 12.24 -17.59
C LEU A 22 10.87 11.57 -16.23
N LEU A 23 11.69 12.15 -15.36
CA LEU A 23 11.91 11.64 -14.01
C LEU A 23 10.61 11.54 -13.22
N PHE A 24 9.75 12.57 -13.30
CA PHE A 24 8.46 12.61 -12.62
C PHE A 24 7.51 11.52 -13.13
N TYR A 25 7.33 11.37 -14.45
CA TYR A 25 6.39 10.37 -14.99
C TYR A 25 6.89 8.93 -14.78
N LEU A 26 8.20 8.68 -14.89
CA LEU A 26 8.78 7.39 -14.54
C LEU A 26 8.59 7.05 -13.06
N TYR A 27 8.76 8.05 -12.15
CA TYR A 27 8.43 7.89 -10.73
C TYR A 27 6.96 7.54 -10.53
N LEU A 28 6.04 8.25 -11.20
CA LEU A 28 4.61 8.03 -11.05
C LEU A 28 4.22 6.61 -11.48
N TRP A 29 4.73 6.12 -12.60
CA TRP A 29 4.52 4.76 -13.05
C TRP A 29 5.12 3.72 -12.09
N GLN A 30 6.33 3.96 -11.60
CA GLN A 30 6.96 3.09 -10.60
C GLN A 30 6.17 3.05 -9.29
N LEU A 31 5.70 4.20 -8.81
CA LEU A 31 4.85 4.31 -7.61
C LEU A 31 3.54 3.51 -7.73
N LYS A 32 3.01 3.41 -8.95
CA LYS A 32 1.78 2.63 -9.25
C LYS A 32 2.08 1.20 -9.69
N GLU A 33 3.33 0.74 -9.50
CA GLU A 33 3.78 -0.62 -9.81
C GLU A 33 3.52 -1.01 -11.27
N TYR A 34 3.53 -0.02 -12.18
CA TYR A 34 3.24 -0.15 -13.62
C TYR A 34 1.84 -0.72 -13.91
N HIS A 35 0.90 -0.61 -12.97
CA HIS A 35 -0.46 -1.12 -13.10
C HIS A 35 -1.39 -0.02 -13.62
N LEU A 36 -1.96 -0.21 -14.83
CA LEU A 36 -2.77 0.82 -15.52
C LEU A 36 -3.96 1.30 -14.69
N LYS A 37 -4.74 0.39 -14.09
CA LYS A 37 -5.91 0.79 -13.27
C LYS A 37 -5.50 1.64 -12.06
N ARG A 38 -4.37 1.32 -11.40
CA ARG A 38 -3.83 2.12 -10.27
C ARG A 38 -3.27 3.45 -10.76
N PHE A 39 -2.66 3.50 -11.93
CA PHE A 39 -2.18 4.72 -12.55
C PHE A 39 -3.36 5.65 -12.89
N LEU A 40 -4.42 5.14 -13.51
CA LEU A 40 -5.63 5.92 -13.83
C LEU A 40 -6.37 6.36 -12.56
N ALA A 41 -6.50 5.50 -11.55
CA ALA A 41 -7.11 5.84 -10.27
C ALA A 41 -6.38 6.99 -9.55
N HIS A 42 -5.07 7.17 -9.80
CA HIS A 42 -4.34 8.30 -9.23
C HIS A 42 -4.90 9.65 -9.71
N PHE A 43 -5.32 9.76 -10.96
CA PHE A 43 -5.84 11.01 -11.52
C PHE A 43 -7.23 11.39 -10.99
N SER A 44 -7.92 10.50 -10.29
CA SER A 44 -9.14 10.84 -9.56
C SER A 44 -8.87 11.51 -8.21
N THR A 45 -7.63 11.41 -7.68
CA THR A 45 -7.22 12.06 -6.41
C THR A 45 -6.97 13.55 -6.60
N TYR A 46 -7.00 14.32 -5.51
CA TYR A 46 -6.73 15.76 -5.53
C TYR A 46 -5.36 16.08 -6.15
N ASN A 47 -4.31 15.37 -5.74
CA ASN A 47 -2.97 15.56 -6.28
C ASN A 47 -2.85 15.10 -7.74
N GLY A 48 -3.55 14.03 -8.11
CA GLY A 48 -3.58 13.55 -9.49
C GLY A 48 -4.28 14.51 -10.44
N LYS A 49 -5.39 15.12 -10.03
CA LYS A 49 -6.07 16.18 -10.80
C LYS A 49 -5.16 17.38 -11.06
N LYS A 50 -4.33 17.76 -10.09
CA LYS A 50 -3.35 18.86 -10.25
C LYS A 50 -2.26 18.55 -11.27
N ILE A 51 -1.95 17.28 -11.54
CA ILE A 51 -0.98 16.91 -12.59
C ILE A 51 -1.54 17.26 -13.97
N ILE A 52 -2.84 17.06 -14.18
CA ILE A 52 -3.51 17.37 -15.46
C ILE A 52 -3.86 18.86 -15.53
N PHE A 53 -4.58 19.35 -14.51
CA PHE A 53 -5.12 20.71 -14.46
C PHE A 53 -4.21 21.62 -13.64
N ASN A 54 -3.04 21.95 -14.18
CA ASN A 54 -2.14 22.94 -13.61
C ASN A 54 -1.93 24.11 -14.58
N LEU A 55 -1.53 25.25 -14.05
CA LEU A 55 -1.30 26.46 -14.83
C LEU A 55 -0.32 26.23 -15.98
N THR A 56 0.72 25.42 -15.75
CA THR A 56 1.73 25.12 -16.79
C THR A 56 1.12 24.40 -17.98
N ASN A 57 0.29 23.38 -17.77
CA ASN A 57 -0.38 22.66 -18.85
C ASN A 57 -1.40 23.53 -19.59
N LEU A 58 -2.15 24.36 -18.85
CA LEU A 58 -3.07 25.33 -19.45
C LEU A 58 -2.32 26.33 -20.31
N LEU A 59 -1.18 26.86 -19.84
CA LEU A 59 -0.32 27.76 -20.62
C LEU A 59 0.26 27.10 -21.86
N LYS A 60 0.67 25.82 -21.79
CA LYS A 60 1.13 25.08 -22.98
C LYS A 60 0.05 24.99 -24.06
N ILE A 61 -1.18 24.66 -23.66
CA ILE A 61 -2.30 24.55 -24.59
C ILE A 61 -2.61 25.93 -25.18
N PHE A 62 -2.68 26.97 -24.34
CA PHE A 62 -2.90 28.35 -24.80
C PHE A 62 -1.82 28.79 -25.78
N LEU A 63 -0.54 28.59 -25.46
CA LEU A 63 0.58 28.94 -26.34
C LEU A 63 0.51 28.15 -27.66
N LEU A 64 0.17 26.85 -27.61
CA LEU A 64 0.00 26.05 -28.82
C LEU A 64 -1.09 26.63 -29.74
N CYS A 65 -2.27 26.96 -29.18
CA CYS A 65 -3.34 27.61 -29.92
C CYS A 65 -2.89 28.97 -30.48
N PHE A 66 -2.23 29.80 -29.65
CA PHE A 66 -1.72 31.11 -30.08
C PHE A 66 -0.74 30.99 -31.25
N LEU A 67 0.21 30.04 -31.23
CA LEU A 67 1.19 29.82 -32.29
C LEU A 67 0.56 29.43 -33.63
N LEU A 68 -0.61 28.76 -33.62
CA LEU A 68 -1.30 28.39 -34.86
C LEU A 68 -1.88 29.61 -35.60
N PHE A 69 -2.18 30.69 -34.88
CA PHE A 69 -2.77 31.91 -35.46
C PHE A 69 -1.79 33.06 -35.57
N SER A 70 -0.67 33.03 -34.83
CA SER A 70 0.32 34.11 -34.82
C SER A 70 1.25 34.05 -36.06
N GLN A 71 1.44 35.18 -36.76
CA GLN A 71 2.38 35.28 -37.87
C GLN A 71 3.74 35.89 -37.48
N LYS A 72 3.92 36.29 -36.20
CA LYS A 72 5.12 37.01 -35.72
C LYS A 72 6.16 36.05 -35.16
N ILE A 73 7.02 35.50 -36.04
CA ILE A 73 8.03 34.48 -35.68
C ILE A 73 8.96 34.94 -34.54
N ASN A 74 9.45 36.16 -34.56
CA ASN A 74 10.34 36.67 -33.51
C ASN A 74 9.63 36.75 -32.14
N LEU A 75 8.39 37.22 -32.11
CA LEU A 75 7.58 37.26 -30.88
C LEU A 75 7.37 35.86 -30.34
N ASN A 76 6.99 34.91 -31.19
CA ASN A 76 6.76 33.51 -30.84
C ASN A 76 8.02 32.85 -30.26
N PHE A 77 9.20 33.13 -30.85
CA PHE A 77 10.48 32.67 -30.34
C PHE A 77 10.74 33.15 -28.92
N TYR A 78 10.61 34.45 -28.65
CA TYR A 78 10.86 35.01 -27.32
C TYR A 78 9.83 34.53 -26.28
N LEU A 79 8.57 34.35 -26.66
CA LEU A 79 7.55 33.78 -25.79
C LEU A 79 7.90 32.35 -25.38
N ILE A 80 8.27 31.50 -26.31
CA ILE A 80 8.65 30.11 -26.04
C ILE A 80 9.95 30.01 -25.24
N LEU A 81 10.94 30.82 -25.59
CA LEU A 81 12.21 30.91 -24.85
C LEU A 81 11.96 31.31 -23.39
N SER A 82 11.19 32.39 -23.16
CA SER A 82 10.84 32.85 -21.81
C SER A 82 10.05 31.81 -21.02
N PHE A 83 9.12 31.13 -21.68
CA PHE A 83 8.34 30.07 -21.05
C PHE A 83 9.26 28.92 -20.54
N TYR A 84 10.13 28.38 -21.40
CA TYR A 84 11.05 27.32 -20.98
C TYR A 84 12.11 27.78 -19.99
N PHE A 85 12.55 29.05 -20.08
CA PHE A 85 13.46 29.62 -19.11
C PHE A 85 12.86 29.73 -17.71
N ILE A 86 11.59 30.15 -17.60
CA ILE A 86 10.85 30.16 -16.33
C ILE A 86 10.69 28.74 -15.77
N LEU A 87 10.37 27.76 -16.62
CA LEU A 87 10.25 26.36 -16.20
C LEU A 87 11.59 25.80 -15.72
N LEU A 88 12.68 26.14 -16.37
CA LEU A 88 14.04 25.79 -15.94
C LEU A 88 14.37 26.42 -14.59
N GLY A 89 14.06 27.72 -14.39
CA GLY A 89 14.24 28.40 -13.11
C GLY A 89 13.53 27.68 -11.96
N ASN A 90 12.26 27.31 -12.17
CA ASN A 90 11.49 26.52 -11.20
C ASN A 90 12.11 25.14 -10.95
N PHE A 91 12.68 24.51 -11.96
CA PHE A 91 13.40 23.25 -11.81
C PHE A 91 14.67 23.39 -10.98
N LEU A 92 15.49 24.40 -11.25
CA LEU A 92 16.71 24.69 -10.50
C LEU A 92 16.41 25.00 -9.03
N ILE A 93 15.38 25.81 -8.75
CA ILE A 93 14.92 26.07 -7.38
C ILE A 93 14.54 24.77 -6.67
N SER A 94 13.86 23.85 -7.38
CA SER A 94 13.48 22.54 -6.83
C SER A 94 14.69 21.65 -6.56
N LEU A 95 15.75 21.75 -7.40
CA LEU A 95 17.05 21.09 -7.21
C LEU A 95 17.75 21.58 -5.93
N PHE A 96 17.90 22.92 -5.79
CA PHE A 96 18.52 23.52 -4.60
C PHE A 96 17.79 23.18 -3.31
N LYS A 97 16.46 23.14 -3.33
CA LYS A 97 15.62 22.75 -2.18
C LYS A 97 15.59 21.25 -1.94
N LYS A 98 16.30 20.42 -2.73
CA LYS A 98 16.30 18.94 -2.66
C LYS A 98 14.88 18.32 -2.74
N ASN A 99 13.94 19.00 -3.39
CA ASN A 99 12.52 18.59 -3.49
C ASN A 99 12.19 17.92 -4.83
N ILE A 100 13.17 17.31 -5.50
CA ILE A 100 12.92 16.64 -6.77
C ILE A 100 12.35 15.26 -6.52
N VAL A 101 11.19 15.03 -7.10
CA VAL A 101 10.58 13.71 -7.20
C VAL A 101 11.28 12.91 -8.30
N LYS A 102 11.95 11.82 -7.91
CA LYS A 102 12.69 10.95 -8.83
C LYS A 102 12.37 9.47 -8.53
N PRO A 103 12.41 8.59 -9.55
CA PRO A 103 12.22 7.15 -9.34
C PRO A 103 13.42 6.54 -8.61
N LYS A 104 13.23 5.35 -8.02
CA LYS A 104 14.34 4.48 -7.63
C LYS A 104 14.97 3.93 -8.91
N PHE A 105 16.26 4.17 -9.11
CA PHE A 105 16.98 3.75 -10.32
C PHE A 105 17.23 2.23 -10.29
N THR A 106 16.27 1.47 -10.83
CA THR A 106 16.41 0.06 -11.16
C THR A 106 16.87 -0.09 -12.61
N LEU A 107 17.38 -1.26 -13.01
CA LEU A 107 17.78 -1.53 -14.40
C LEU A 107 16.68 -1.16 -15.40
N LYS A 108 15.41 -1.48 -15.08
CA LYS A 108 14.25 -1.10 -15.90
C LYS A 108 14.12 0.42 -16.05
N ILE A 109 14.23 1.15 -14.95
CA ILE A 109 14.11 2.63 -14.96
C ILE A 109 15.29 3.25 -15.69
N ILE A 110 16.51 2.75 -15.50
CA ILE A 110 17.70 3.24 -16.23
C ILE A 110 17.50 3.06 -17.72
N PHE A 111 17.07 1.87 -18.17
CA PHE A 111 16.78 1.60 -19.57
C PHE A 111 15.73 2.58 -20.13
N LEU A 112 14.58 2.72 -19.46
CA LEU A 112 13.52 3.63 -19.89
C LEU A 112 13.99 5.09 -19.90
N PHE A 113 14.75 5.50 -18.90
CA PHE A 113 15.29 6.85 -18.81
C PHE A 113 16.24 7.15 -19.97
N LEU A 114 17.19 6.26 -20.26
CA LEU A 114 18.11 6.42 -21.40
C LEU A 114 17.36 6.40 -22.74
N PHE A 115 16.41 5.49 -22.91
CA PHE A 115 15.59 5.41 -24.12
C PHE A 115 14.83 6.72 -24.38
N PHE A 116 14.11 7.25 -23.39
CA PHE A 116 13.37 8.50 -23.58
C PHE A 116 14.28 9.73 -23.68
N THR A 117 15.40 9.73 -22.97
CA THR A 117 16.41 10.81 -23.13
C THR A 117 16.96 10.84 -24.55
N SER A 118 17.28 9.67 -25.14
CA SER A 118 17.72 9.58 -26.53
C SER A 118 16.62 10.01 -27.52
N LEU A 119 15.35 9.69 -27.23
CA LEU A 119 14.21 10.14 -28.04
C LEU A 119 14.05 11.66 -28.02
N VAL A 120 14.15 12.29 -26.84
CA VAL A 120 14.13 13.76 -26.69
C VAL A 120 15.28 14.41 -27.45
N LEU A 121 16.50 13.86 -27.36
CA LEU A 121 17.67 14.36 -28.10
C LEU A 121 17.49 14.20 -29.61
N ALA A 122 17.02 13.04 -30.07
CA ALA A 122 16.79 12.81 -31.50
C ALA A 122 15.73 13.77 -32.07
N PHE A 123 14.62 13.99 -31.33
CA PHE A 123 13.60 14.95 -31.69
C PHE A 123 14.13 16.39 -31.69
N SER A 124 14.90 16.77 -30.67
CA SER A 124 15.53 18.08 -30.61
C SER A 124 16.51 18.31 -31.79
N LYS A 125 17.33 17.29 -32.13
CA LYS A 125 18.21 17.31 -33.28
C LYS A 125 17.44 17.43 -34.60
N PHE A 126 16.36 16.65 -34.75
CA PHE A 126 15.50 16.73 -35.93
C PHE A 126 14.94 18.15 -36.13
N LEU A 127 14.44 18.77 -35.05
CA LEU A 127 13.94 20.15 -35.13
C LEU A 127 15.05 21.17 -35.39
N PHE A 128 16.24 20.98 -34.82
CA PHE A 128 17.38 21.92 -35.01
C PHE A 128 17.75 22.13 -36.48
N PHE A 129 17.56 21.13 -37.33
CA PHE A 129 17.79 21.19 -38.77
C PHE A 129 16.57 21.67 -39.58
N LYS A 130 15.46 22.01 -38.94
CA LYS A 130 14.27 22.57 -39.58
C LYS A 130 14.33 24.09 -39.58
N GLU A 131 13.69 24.71 -40.57
CA GLU A 131 13.48 26.16 -40.58
C GLU A 131 12.67 26.60 -39.37
N ILE A 132 13.11 27.72 -38.78
CA ILE A 132 12.41 28.30 -37.62
C ILE A 132 11.18 29.03 -38.12
N ASN A 133 10.04 28.40 -37.92
CA ASN A 133 8.72 28.93 -38.24
C ASN A 133 7.75 28.61 -37.08
N ASN A 134 6.50 28.97 -37.22
CA ASN A 134 5.50 28.72 -36.20
C ASN A 134 5.29 27.22 -35.93
N TYR A 135 5.41 26.38 -36.97
CA TYR A 135 5.32 24.92 -36.82
C TYR A 135 6.48 24.36 -36.00
N PHE A 136 7.66 24.97 -36.06
CA PHE A 136 8.80 24.60 -35.23
C PHE A 136 8.43 24.72 -33.72
N PHE A 137 7.88 25.87 -33.30
CA PHE A 137 7.51 26.11 -31.90
C PHE A 137 6.30 25.27 -31.49
N ALA A 138 5.33 25.12 -32.39
CA ALA A 138 4.18 24.26 -32.16
C ALA A 138 4.61 22.81 -31.95
N ASN A 139 5.55 22.28 -32.73
CA ASN A 139 6.07 20.93 -32.55
C ASN A 139 6.82 20.73 -31.24
N LEU A 140 7.61 21.73 -30.76
CA LEU A 140 8.24 21.68 -29.43
C LEU A 140 7.20 21.54 -28.31
N LEU A 141 6.15 22.37 -28.34
CA LEU A 141 5.08 22.32 -27.34
C LEU A 141 4.24 21.04 -27.46
N LEU A 142 3.93 20.61 -28.68
CA LEU A 142 3.17 19.40 -28.93
C LEU A 142 3.90 18.17 -28.39
N PHE A 143 5.21 18.06 -28.64
CA PHE A 143 6.00 16.96 -28.09
C PHE A 143 6.04 16.99 -26.56
N ASP A 144 6.17 18.17 -25.94
CA ASP A 144 6.15 18.31 -24.48
C ASP A 144 4.79 17.90 -23.89
N ILE A 145 3.67 18.23 -24.56
CA ILE A 145 2.32 17.82 -24.15
C ILE A 145 2.13 16.30 -24.34
N LEU A 146 2.66 15.72 -25.42
CA LEU A 146 2.52 14.31 -25.75
C LEU A 146 3.49 13.39 -24.99
N LEU A 147 4.59 13.90 -24.45
CA LEU A 147 5.61 13.09 -23.77
C LEU A 147 5.05 12.16 -22.68
N PRO A 148 4.14 12.59 -21.78
CA PRO A 148 3.54 11.69 -20.78
C PRO A 148 2.76 10.52 -21.39
N PHE A 149 2.09 10.77 -22.52
CA PHE A 149 1.33 9.73 -23.23
C PHE A 149 2.28 8.77 -23.96
N LEU A 150 3.35 9.27 -24.56
CA LEU A 150 4.40 8.45 -25.17
C LEU A 150 5.07 7.55 -24.12
N ILE A 151 5.45 8.11 -22.97
CA ILE A 151 6.01 7.34 -21.85
C ILE A 151 5.03 6.23 -21.43
N SER A 152 3.74 6.57 -21.26
CA SER A 152 2.72 5.61 -20.87
C SER A 152 2.53 4.52 -21.92
N PHE A 153 2.46 4.88 -23.19
CA PHE A 153 2.33 3.93 -24.31
C PHE A 153 3.48 2.92 -24.33
N PHE A 154 4.74 3.40 -24.27
CA PHE A 154 5.90 2.52 -24.28
C PHE A 154 5.99 1.66 -23.03
N ILE A 155 5.65 2.19 -21.85
CA ILE A 155 5.60 1.38 -20.61
C ILE A 155 4.59 0.25 -20.76
N LEU A 156 3.38 0.51 -21.30
CA LEU A 156 2.36 -0.49 -21.51
C LEU A 156 2.77 -1.51 -22.60
N PHE A 157 3.41 -1.04 -23.65
CA PHE A 157 3.95 -1.92 -24.69
C PHE A 157 5.00 -2.89 -24.13
N PHE A 158 5.97 -2.37 -23.37
CA PHE A 158 6.96 -3.22 -22.70
C PHE A 158 6.36 -4.10 -21.59
N GLN A 159 5.23 -3.70 -21.01
CA GLN A 159 4.56 -4.51 -20.01
C GLN A 159 4.05 -5.84 -20.58
N PHE A 160 3.77 -5.90 -21.88
CA PHE A 160 3.45 -7.16 -22.57
C PHE A 160 4.61 -8.17 -22.47
N PHE A 161 5.83 -7.75 -22.77
CA PHE A 161 7.02 -8.63 -22.67
C PHE A 161 7.34 -8.98 -21.19
N VAL A 162 7.15 -8.03 -20.28
CA VAL A 162 7.29 -8.27 -18.84
C VAL A 162 6.28 -9.32 -18.38
N SER A 163 5.04 -9.28 -18.85
CA SER A 163 4.01 -10.27 -18.50
C SER A 163 4.37 -11.67 -19.00
N LEU A 164 4.96 -11.78 -20.20
CA LEU A 164 5.46 -13.05 -20.73
C LEU A 164 6.61 -13.61 -19.88
N TYR A 165 7.57 -12.76 -19.51
CA TYR A 165 8.65 -13.12 -18.60
C TYR A 165 8.13 -13.60 -17.23
N ILE A 166 7.13 -12.92 -16.67
CA ILE A 166 6.48 -13.30 -15.40
C ILE A 166 5.84 -14.68 -15.52
N LYS A 167 5.11 -14.96 -16.63
CA LYS A 167 4.53 -16.29 -16.87
C LYS A 167 5.59 -17.38 -16.91
N LEU A 168 6.71 -17.14 -17.60
CA LEU A 168 7.83 -18.09 -17.65
C LEU A 168 8.45 -18.30 -16.26
N LEU A 169 8.57 -17.23 -15.46
CA LEU A 169 9.07 -17.31 -14.08
C LEU A 169 8.15 -18.15 -13.20
N ILE A 170 6.83 -17.94 -13.30
CA ILE A 170 5.81 -18.71 -12.58
C ILE A 170 5.87 -20.19 -12.97
N LEU A 171 5.99 -20.50 -14.27
CA LEU A 171 6.13 -21.89 -14.75
C LEU A 171 7.40 -22.58 -14.21
N LYS A 172 8.54 -21.85 -14.18
CA LYS A 172 9.78 -22.38 -13.58
C LYS A 172 9.62 -22.63 -12.07
N ALA A 173 8.98 -21.70 -11.35
CA ALA A 173 8.73 -21.83 -9.92
C ALA A 173 7.76 -22.99 -9.63
N LYS A 174 6.71 -23.16 -10.43
CA LYS A 174 5.77 -24.29 -10.35
C LYS A 174 6.51 -25.61 -10.52
N LYS A 175 7.34 -25.74 -11.57
CA LYS A 175 8.14 -26.96 -11.82
C LYS A 175 9.07 -27.27 -10.64
N LYS A 176 9.82 -26.26 -10.15
CA LYS A 176 10.69 -26.46 -8.98
C LYS A 176 9.89 -26.87 -7.75
N ARG A 177 8.72 -26.23 -7.49
CA ARG A 177 7.86 -26.59 -6.35
C ARG A 177 7.37 -28.04 -6.43
N GLU A 178 7.08 -28.57 -7.60
CA GLU A 178 6.62 -29.95 -7.81
C GLU A 178 7.68 -31.00 -7.47
N GLU A 179 8.97 -30.64 -7.47
CA GLU A 179 10.07 -31.50 -7.02
C GLU A 179 10.01 -31.76 -5.49
N PHE A 180 9.34 -30.90 -4.72
CA PHE A 180 9.20 -30.98 -3.27
C PHE A 180 7.86 -31.65 -2.89
N LYS A 181 7.72 -32.96 -3.14
CA LYS A 181 6.47 -33.72 -2.93
C LYS A 181 5.93 -33.65 -1.49
N ASN A 182 6.83 -33.62 -0.49
CA ASN A 182 6.50 -33.60 0.93
C ASN A 182 6.44 -32.20 1.55
N LEU A 183 6.51 -31.14 0.73
CA LEU A 183 6.42 -29.77 1.21
C LEU A 183 4.97 -29.41 1.53
N LEU A 184 4.70 -29.11 2.80
CA LEU A 184 3.43 -28.53 3.22
C LEU A 184 3.41 -27.04 2.88
N VAL A 185 2.48 -26.60 2.07
CA VAL A 185 2.30 -25.18 1.75
C VAL A 185 1.07 -24.63 2.42
N ILE A 186 1.25 -23.49 3.10
CA ILE A 186 0.19 -22.74 3.77
C ILE A 186 0.04 -21.41 3.02
N GLY A 187 -1.11 -21.19 2.39
CA GLY A 187 -1.45 -19.93 1.74
C GLY A 187 -2.22 -19.01 2.69
N ILE A 188 -1.85 -17.74 2.75
CA ILE A 188 -2.53 -16.74 3.58
C ILE A 188 -2.98 -15.57 2.69
N THR A 189 -4.28 -15.30 2.67
CA THR A 189 -4.82 -14.14 1.93
C THR A 189 -5.88 -13.38 2.73
N GLY A 190 -6.24 -12.21 2.23
CA GLY A 190 -7.24 -11.30 2.80
C GLY A 190 -7.00 -9.87 2.35
N SER A 191 -7.90 -8.97 2.72
CA SER A 191 -7.70 -7.53 2.54
C SER A 191 -6.74 -6.97 3.60
N TYR A 192 -6.85 -7.43 4.85
CA TYR A 192 -6.03 -7.03 5.99
C TYR A 192 -5.57 -8.27 6.78
N GLY A 193 -4.64 -8.10 7.73
CA GLY A 193 -4.18 -9.16 8.63
C GLY A 193 -3.21 -10.18 8.03
N LYS A 194 -2.98 -10.22 6.73
CA LYS A 194 -2.12 -11.20 6.04
C LYS A 194 -0.69 -11.27 6.59
N THR A 195 0.00 -10.15 6.60
CA THR A 195 1.39 -10.06 7.04
C THR A 195 1.51 -10.42 8.52
N SER A 196 0.63 -9.88 9.36
CA SER A 196 0.59 -10.21 10.79
C SER A 196 0.37 -11.70 11.01
N THR A 197 -0.63 -12.31 10.35
CA THR A 197 -0.88 -13.76 10.44
C THR A 197 0.31 -14.58 9.96
N LYS A 198 0.98 -14.17 8.87
CA LYS A 198 2.21 -14.82 8.36
C LYS A 198 3.34 -14.77 9.40
N GLU A 199 3.59 -13.61 10.00
CA GLU A 199 4.66 -13.45 10.99
C GLU A 199 4.36 -14.22 12.28
N LEU A 200 3.12 -14.14 12.79
CA LEU A 200 2.67 -14.94 13.93
C LEU A 200 2.82 -16.44 13.65
N LEU A 201 2.34 -16.91 12.49
CA LEU A 201 2.41 -18.32 12.11
C LEU A 201 3.85 -18.80 11.95
N PHE A 202 4.70 -17.97 11.34
CA PHE A 202 6.13 -18.30 11.20
C PHE A 202 6.79 -18.44 12.57
N THR A 203 6.55 -17.52 13.51
CA THR A 203 7.10 -17.60 14.88
C THR A 203 6.63 -18.87 15.59
N VAL A 204 5.33 -19.20 15.50
CA VAL A 204 4.78 -20.40 16.11
C VAL A 204 5.35 -21.66 15.51
N LEU A 205 5.33 -21.80 14.19
CA LEU A 205 5.82 -23.03 13.54
C LEU A 205 7.33 -23.19 13.65
N SER A 206 8.09 -22.09 13.61
CA SER A 206 9.56 -22.15 13.79
C SER A 206 9.95 -22.56 15.21
N SER A 207 9.11 -22.32 16.23
CA SER A 207 9.37 -22.78 17.60
C SER A 207 9.40 -24.31 17.73
N LYS A 208 8.63 -25.03 16.88
CA LYS A 208 8.56 -26.50 16.86
C LYS A 208 9.40 -27.12 15.74
N PHE A 209 9.39 -26.54 14.55
CA PHE A 209 9.98 -27.13 13.35
C PHE A 209 11.34 -26.52 12.96
N GLY A 210 11.77 -25.44 13.66
CA GLY A 210 13.05 -24.77 13.43
C GLY A 210 13.22 -24.25 11.99
N GLU A 211 14.39 -24.46 11.43
CA GLU A 211 14.76 -24.02 10.08
C GLU A 211 14.03 -24.79 8.95
N LYS A 212 13.22 -25.78 9.28
CA LYS A 212 12.37 -26.47 8.29
C LYS A 212 11.21 -25.60 7.79
N VAL A 213 10.97 -24.45 8.42
CA VAL A 213 9.93 -23.51 8.04
C VAL A 213 10.51 -22.36 7.23
N ILE A 214 9.98 -22.12 6.04
CA ILE A 214 10.29 -20.95 5.22
C ILE A 214 9.02 -20.13 5.00
N LYS A 215 9.16 -18.80 4.92
CA LYS A 215 8.07 -17.88 4.57
C LYS A 215 8.44 -16.96 3.42
N THR A 216 7.45 -16.38 2.74
CA THR A 216 7.69 -15.24 1.87
C THR A 216 8.28 -14.09 2.69
N ARG A 217 9.33 -13.43 2.16
CA ARG A 217 10.01 -12.31 2.84
C ARG A 217 9.02 -11.16 3.08
N GLU A 218 9.44 -10.20 3.89
CA GLU A 218 8.65 -9.01 4.23
C GLU A 218 8.05 -8.36 2.97
N HIS A 219 6.73 -8.10 3.05
CA HIS A 219 5.96 -7.39 2.01
C HIS A 219 5.91 -8.06 0.62
N ILE A 220 6.52 -9.24 0.46
CA ILE A 220 6.47 -10.01 -0.78
C ILE A 220 5.20 -10.86 -0.78
N ASN A 221 4.18 -10.42 -1.53
CA ASN A 221 2.90 -11.10 -1.65
C ASN A 221 2.35 -11.15 -3.09
N ALA A 222 3.12 -10.63 -4.06
CA ALA A 222 2.79 -10.73 -5.48
C ALA A 222 3.42 -12.00 -6.09
N GLU A 223 2.85 -12.49 -7.19
CA GLU A 223 3.24 -13.71 -7.90
C GLU A 223 4.74 -13.80 -8.20
N VAL A 224 5.34 -12.70 -8.64
CA VAL A 224 6.79 -12.63 -8.97
C VAL A 224 7.66 -12.87 -7.73
N GLY A 225 7.30 -12.26 -6.62
CA GLY A 225 8.07 -12.37 -5.38
C GLY A 225 7.96 -13.76 -4.76
N ILE A 226 6.78 -14.37 -4.82
CA ILE A 226 6.55 -15.75 -4.35
C ILE A 226 7.33 -16.73 -5.25
N ALA A 227 7.27 -16.55 -6.59
CA ALA A 227 8.03 -17.35 -7.53
C ALA A 227 9.54 -17.27 -7.27
N LYS A 228 10.08 -16.06 -7.02
CA LYS A 228 11.49 -15.88 -6.65
C LYS A 228 11.84 -16.55 -5.32
N THR A 229 10.98 -16.47 -4.31
CA THR A 229 11.19 -17.17 -3.03
C THR A 229 11.35 -18.68 -3.24
N ILE A 230 10.52 -19.27 -4.10
CA ILE A 230 10.64 -20.69 -4.46
C ILE A 230 11.95 -20.96 -5.19
N LEU A 231 12.29 -20.16 -6.21
CA LEU A 231 13.45 -20.41 -7.05
C LEU A 231 14.78 -20.18 -6.34
N GLU A 232 14.86 -19.21 -5.46
CA GLU A 232 16.12 -18.78 -4.84
C GLU A 232 16.32 -19.36 -3.43
N ASN A 233 15.25 -19.54 -2.64
CA ASN A 233 15.37 -19.85 -1.22
C ASN A 233 14.87 -21.26 -0.86
N LEU A 234 13.95 -21.88 -1.63
CA LEU A 234 13.43 -23.19 -1.31
C LEU A 234 14.50 -24.28 -1.57
N ASN A 235 14.76 -25.12 -0.54
CA ASN A 235 15.69 -26.24 -0.59
C ASN A 235 15.14 -27.48 0.13
N GLN A 236 15.86 -28.61 0.08
CA GLN A 236 15.43 -29.92 0.59
C GLN A 236 15.23 -29.99 2.12
N ASN A 237 15.79 -29.04 2.88
CA ASN A 237 15.60 -28.99 4.33
C ASN A 237 14.22 -28.46 4.71
N HIS A 238 13.61 -27.66 3.84
CA HIS A 238 12.31 -27.07 4.11
C HIS A 238 11.19 -28.12 4.01
N LYS A 239 10.32 -28.13 5.02
CA LYS A 239 9.13 -28.99 5.10
C LYS A 239 7.83 -28.19 5.09
N ILE A 240 7.88 -26.92 5.47
CA ILE A 240 6.73 -26.02 5.55
C ILE A 240 7.07 -24.72 4.83
N PHE A 241 6.20 -24.31 3.91
CA PHE A 241 6.29 -23.01 3.23
C PHE A 241 5.03 -22.17 3.51
N ILE A 242 5.22 -21.02 4.15
CA ILE A 242 4.17 -20.05 4.44
C ILE A 242 4.21 -18.96 3.37
N ALA A 243 3.17 -18.88 2.54
CA ALA A 243 3.04 -17.92 1.46
C ALA A 243 1.98 -16.87 1.74
N GLU A 244 2.38 -15.60 1.87
CA GLU A 244 1.45 -14.47 1.85
C GLU A 244 1.04 -14.17 0.42
N ILE A 245 -0.27 -14.18 0.11
CA ILE A 245 -0.81 -14.01 -1.23
C ILE A 245 -1.64 -12.74 -1.29
N GLY A 246 -1.16 -11.74 -2.01
CA GLY A 246 -1.84 -10.50 -2.33
C GLY A 246 -2.43 -10.52 -3.74
N ALA A 247 -3.49 -9.72 -3.96
CA ALA A 247 -4.00 -9.46 -5.30
C ALA A 247 -4.75 -8.13 -5.35
N TYR A 248 -4.72 -7.50 -6.51
CA TYR A 248 -5.45 -6.28 -6.86
C TYR A 248 -6.57 -6.55 -7.89
N GLU A 249 -6.68 -7.78 -8.39
CA GLU A 249 -7.69 -8.22 -9.34
C GLU A 249 -7.97 -9.71 -9.22
N ARG A 250 -9.07 -10.17 -9.79
CA ARG A 250 -9.44 -11.58 -9.83
C ARG A 250 -8.48 -12.40 -10.69
N GLY A 251 -8.35 -13.69 -10.35
CA GLY A 251 -7.49 -14.65 -11.03
C GLY A 251 -6.06 -14.70 -10.52
N LYS A 252 -5.58 -13.66 -9.83
CA LYS A 252 -4.20 -13.60 -9.35
C LYS A 252 -3.92 -14.52 -8.16
N ILE A 253 -4.87 -14.64 -7.24
CA ILE A 253 -4.73 -15.59 -6.12
C ILE A 253 -4.80 -17.02 -6.64
N LYS A 254 -5.69 -17.30 -7.61
CA LYS A 254 -5.76 -18.58 -8.27
C LYS A 254 -4.45 -18.96 -8.97
N GLU A 255 -3.87 -18.02 -9.76
CA GLU A 255 -2.58 -18.21 -10.46
C GLU A 255 -1.46 -18.59 -9.48
N VAL A 256 -1.37 -17.88 -8.35
CA VAL A 256 -0.39 -18.19 -7.30
C VAL A 256 -0.70 -19.53 -6.64
N SER A 257 -1.96 -19.82 -6.33
CA SER A 257 -2.37 -21.09 -5.71
C SER A 257 -2.03 -22.28 -6.60
N GLU A 258 -2.23 -22.17 -7.90
CA GLU A 258 -1.83 -23.20 -8.88
C GLU A 258 -0.31 -23.40 -8.95
N MET A 259 0.48 -22.34 -8.71
CA MET A 259 1.95 -22.41 -8.64
C MET A 259 2.43 -23.11 -7.38
N ILE A 260 1.87 -22.76 -6.19
CA ILE A 260 2.38 -23.22 -4.90
C ILE A 260 1.66 -24.47 -4.38
N LYS A 261 0.45 -24.77 -4.87
CA LYS A 261 -0.42 -25.89 -4.45
C LYS A 261 -0.58 -25.94 -2.92
N PRO A 262 -1.30 -24.97 -2.31
CA PRO A 262 -1.45 -24.90 -0.87
C PRO A 262 -2.31 -26.07 -0.37
N LYS A 263 -1.92 -26.68 0.76
CA LYS A 263 -2.70 -27.66 1.48
C LYS A 263 -3.57 -27.04 2.56
N ILE A 264 -3.11 -25.90 3.11
CA ILE A 264 -3.86 -25.11 4.09
C ILE A 264 -4.05 -23.70 3.51
N GLY A 265 -5.30 -23.21 3.53
CA GLY A 265 -5.65 -21.87 3.11
C GLY A 265 -6.24 -21.07 4.28
N ILE A 266 -5.63 -19.92 4.59
CA ILE A 266 -6.08 -19.02 5.66
C ILE A 266 -6.64 -17.75 5.05
N LEU A 267 -7.88 -17.40 5.39
CA LEU A 267 -8.56 -16.18 4.97
C LEU A 267 -8.74 -15.24 6.16
N THR A 268 -7.94 -14.16 6.20
CA THR A 268 -7.81 -13.30 7.38
C THR A 268 -8.93 -12.28 7.54
N GLY A 269 -9.40 -11.70 6.43
CA GLY A 269 -10.50 -10.74 6.45
C GLY A 269 -10.70 -10.07 5.10
N ILE A 270 -11.92 -9.66 4.82
CA ILE A 270 -12.32 -8.95 3.60
C ILE A 270 -12.86 -7.57 3.98
N CYS A 271 -12.43 -6.53 3.27
CA CYS A 271 -12.97 -5.18 3.39
C CYS A 271 -12.90 -4.46 2.03
N GLN A 272 -13.36 -3.23 1.98
CA GLN A 272 -13.45 -2.41 0.79
C GLN A 272 -12.10 -1.90 0.24
N GLN A 273 -10.99 -2.36 0.81
CA GLN A 273 -9.66 -2.05 0.30
C GLN A 273 -9.49 -2.57 -1.14
N HIS A 274 -8.90 -1.75 -2.01
CA HIS A 274 -8.72 -2.05 -3.45
C HIS A 274 -10.03 -2.13 -4.27
N LEU A 275 -11.13 -1.54 -3.78
CA LEU A 275 -12.40 -1.51 -4.51
C LEU A 275 -12.26 -0.88 -5.90
N ALA A 276 -11.40 0.14 -6.02
CA ALA A 276 -11.12 0.80 -7.29
C ALA A 276 -10.48 -0.13 -8.35
N THR A 277 -9.75 -1.16 -7.94
CA THR A 277 -9.08 -2.10 -8.85
C THR A 277 -9.90 -3.36 -9.11
N PHE A 278 -10.59 -3.88 -8.10
CA PHE A 278 -11.51 -5.01 -8.23
C PHE A 278 -12.85 -4.63 -8.87
N GLY A 279 -13.24 -3.35 -8.80
CA GLY A 279 -14.49 -2.83 -9.35
C GLY A 279 -15.73 -3.01 -8.48
N SER A 280 -15.81 -4.07 -7.68
CA SER A 280 -16.91 -4.31 -6.74
C SER A 280 -16.47 -5.11 -5.51
N LEU A 281 -17.23 -5.00 -4.41
CA LEU A 281 -17.00 -5.80 -3.20
C LEU A 281 -17.17 -7.31 -3.48
N GLU A 282 -18.14 -7.68 -4.31
CA GLU A 282 -18.34 -9.06 -4.74
C GLU A 282 -17.10 -9.62 -5.46
N ASN A 283 -16.44 -8.81 -6.29
CA ASN A 283 -15.19 -9.22 -6.94
C ASN A 283 -14.04 -9.36 -5.94
N ILE A 284 -13.99 -8.54 -4.87
CA ILE A 284 -13.03 -8.72 -3.79
C ILE A 284 -13.29 -10.04 -3.07
N GLN A 285 -14.54 -10.33 -2.71
CA GLN A 285 -14.94 -11.60 -2.09
C GLN A 285 -14.54 -12.79 -2.99
N LYS A 286 -14.94 -12.79 -4.26
CA LYS A 286 -14.58 -13.83 -5.24
C LYS A 286 -13.06 -13.99 -5.35
N GLY A 287 -12.33 -12.88 -5.49
CA GLY A 287 -10.87 -12.93 -5.63
C GLY A 287 -10.16 -13.47 -4.39
N LYS A 288 -10.61 -13.12 -3.18
CA LYS A 288 -10.00 -13.66 -1.95
C LYS A 288 -10.34 -15.13 -1.71
N PHE A 289 -11.54 -15.54 -2.07
CA PHE A 289 -11.95 -16.96 -1.97
C PHE A 289 -11.26 -17.87 -2.98
N GLU A 290 -10.62 -17.33 -4.03
CA GLU A 290 -9.81 -18.13 -4.98
C GLU A 290 -8.79 -19.03 -4.26
N LEU A 291 -8.23 -18.62 -3.11
CA LEU A 291 -7.35 -19.46 -2.32
C LEU A 291 -8.08 -20.70 -1.81
N ILE A 292 -9.26 -20.52 -1.22
CA ILE A 292 -10.04 -21.61 -0.64
C ILE A 292 -10.61 -22.53 -1.73
N GLU A 293 -11.08 -21.94 -2.84
CA GLU A 293 -11.59 -22.67 -4.01
C GLU A 293 -10.48 -23.45 -4.75
N SER A 294 -9.19 -23.06 -4.56
CA SER A 294 -8.03 -23.74 -5.17
C SER A 294 -7.43 -24.84 -4.29
N LEU A 295 -7.94 -25.07 -3.09
CA LEU A 295 -7.48 -26.16 -2.23
C LEU A 295 -7.90 -27.51 -2.81
N GLU A 296 -7.00 -28.50 -2.70
CA GLU A 296 -7.31 -29.88 -3.08
C GLU A 296 -8.33 -30.52 -2.11
N ALA A 297 -8.91 -31.66 -2.49
CA ALA A 297 -9.90 -32.39 -1.67
C ALA A 297 -9.40 -32.76 -0.26
N GLN A 298 -8.09 -32.90 -0.06
CA GLN A 298 -7.47 -33.10 1.25
C GLN A 298 -7.04 -31.80 1.94
N GLY A 299 -7.44 -30.63 1.40
CA GLY A 299 -7.08 -29.32 1.91
C GLY A 299 -7.87 -28.93 3.16
N ILE A 300 -7.32 -27.94 3.88
CA ILE A 300 -7.92 -27.37 5.10
C ILE A 300 -8.14 -25.87 4.87
N ALA A 301 -9.35 -25.40 5.03
CA ALA A 301 -9.71 -23.98 4.99
C ALA A 301 -9.85 -23.45 6.42
N ILE A 302 -9.17 -22.33 6.72
CA ILE A 302 -9.25 -21.65 8.02
C ILE A 302 -9.80 -20.24 7.78
N LEU A 303 -10.95 -19.93 8.36
CA LEU A 303 -11.73 -18.74 8.05
C LEU A 303 -11.92 -17.86 9.28
N ASN A 304 -11.69 -16.56 9.11
CA ASN A 304 -12.09 -15.55 10.10
C ASN A 304 -13.62 -15.42 10.10
N TRP A 305 -14.26 -15.99 11.12
CA TRP A 305 -15.71 -16.01 11.24
C TRP A 305 -16.30 -14.73 11.84
N ASP A 306 -15.49 -13.76 12.24
CA ASP A 306 -15.95 -12.42 12.66
C ASP A 306 -16.21 -11.49 11.46
N ASN A 307 -15.84 -11.90 10.25
CA ASN A 307 -15.94 -11.07 9.06
C ASN A 307 -17.20 -11.43 8.25
N ASP A 308 -18.18 -10.51 8.23
CA ASP A 308 -19.47 -10.73 7.56
C ASP A 308 -19.33 -11.00 6.05
N PHE A 309 -18.36 -10.37 5.37
CA PHE A 309 -18.13 -10.64 3.95
C PHE A 309 -17.57 -12.03 3.66
N ILE A 310 -16.85 -12.62 4.62
CA ILE A 310 -16.40 -14.01 4.54
C ILE A 310 -17.59 -14.93 4.76
N LYS A 311 -18.43 -14.69 5.80
CA LYS A 311 -19.65 -15.46 6.06
C LYS A 311 -20.57 -15.46 4.84
N GLU A 312 -20.89 -14.27 4.33
CA GLU A 312 -21.78 -14.11 3.18
C GLU A 312 -21.28 -14.89 1.95
N ARG A 313 -20.00 -14.78 1.63
CA ARG A 313 -19.43 -15.49 0.48
C ARG A 313 -19.40 -16.99 0.72
N PHE A 314 -19.02 -17.43 1.93
CA PHE A 314 -18.97 -18.83 2.31
C PHE A 314 -20.33 -19.51 2.14
N GLU A 315 -21.40 -18.92 2.67
CA GLU A 315 -22.77 -19.46 2.56
C GLU A 315 -23.20 -19.66 1.11
N ARG A 316 -22.76 -18.79 0.20
CA ARG A 316 -23.06 -18.90 -1.23
C ARG A 316 -22.32 -20.03 -1.97
N ILE A 317 -21.19 -20.50 -1.42
CA ILE A 317 -20.33 -21.46 -2.12
C ILE A 317 -20.01 -22.74 -1.37
N LYS A 318 -20.43 -22.86 -0.10
CA LYS A 318 -20.07 -24.00 0.78
C LYS A 318 -20.30 -25.37 0.13
N ASP A 319 -21.40 -25.54 -0.60
CA ASP A 319 -21.75 -26.81 -1.28
C ASP A 319 -20.83 -27.13 -2.47
N LYS A 320 -20.06 -26.15 -2.95
CA LYS A 320 -19.10 -26.29 -4.07
C LYS A 320 -17.68 -26.53 -3.58
N LEU A 321 -17.40 -26.28 -2.31
CA LEU A 321 -16.07 -26.45 -1.73
C LEU A 321 -15.75 -27.94 -1.55
N ARG A 322 -14.61 -28.38 -2.09
CA ARG A 322 -14.16 -29.78 -2.04
C ARG A 322 -13.01 -29.95 -1.07
N VAL A 323 -13.07 -29.31 0.10
CA VAL A 323 -12.02 -29.38 1.11
C VAL A 323 -12.34 -30.40 2.17
N LYS A 324 -11.33 -31.05 2.76
CA LYS A 324 -11.47 -32.05 3.81
C LYS A 324 -12.05 -31.46 5.09
N LYS A 325 -11.61 -30.24 5.44
CA LYS A 325 -11.95 -29.60 6.72
C LYS A 325 -12.06 -28.09 6.55
N ILE A 326 -13.04 -27.53 7.22
CA ILE A 326 -13.20 -26.07 7.36
C ILE A 326 -13.16 -25.77 8.84
N ILE A 327 -12.36 -24.79 9.25
CA ILE A 327 -12.18 -24.37 10.63
C ILE A 327 -12.59 -22.91 10.74
N PHE A 328 -13.53 -22.62 11.61
CA PHE A 328 -14.01 -21.28 11.90
C PHE A 328 -13.34 -20.74 13.15
N CYS A 329 -12.77 -19.53 13.04
CA CYS A 329 -12.16 -18.83 14.16
C CYS A 329 -12.94 -17.56 14.46
N SER A 330 -13.28 -17.30 15.72
CA SER A 330 -14.09 -16.15 16.11
C SER A 330 -13.67 -15.58 17.47
N THR A 331 -13.82 -14.27 17.62
CA THR A 331 -13.75 -13.55 18.90
C THR A 331 -15.15 -13.17 19.41
N LYS A 332 -16.20 -13.51 18.65
CA LYS A 332 -17.60 -13.11 18.90
C LYS A 332 -18.55 -14.29 19.07
N GLU A 333 -18.32 -15.38 18.36
CA GLU A 333 -19.20 -16.52 18.30
C GLU A 333 -18.58 -17.75 18.98
N GLU A 334 -19.04 -18.10 20.17
CA GLU A 334 -18.49 -19.20 20.97
C GLU A 334 -18.63 -20.58 20.30
N ARG A 335 -19.52 -20.69 19.30
CA ARG A 335 -19.72 -21.94 18.54
C ARG A 335 -18.63 -22.20 17.50
N ALA A 336 -17.72 -21.25 17.29
CA ALA A 336 -16.58 -21.43 16.38
C ALA A 336 -15.67 -22.57 16.87
N ASP A 337 -14.93 -23.19 15.95
CA ASP A 337 -14.02 -24.29 16.27
C ASP A 337 -12.85 -23.82 17.17
N VAL A 338 -12.39 -22.57 16.97
CA VAL A 338 -11.41 -21.88 17.82
C VAL A 338 -11.96 -20.51 18.18
N PHE A 339 -12.16 -20.26 19.45
CA PHE A 339 -12.83 -19.07 19.98
C PHE A 339 -11.96 -18.36 21.03
N ALA A 340 -12.05 -17.03 21.10
CA ALA A 340 -11.40 -16.23 22.12
C ALA A 340 -12.42 -15.47 22.98
N LYS A 341 -12.19 -15.46 24.29
CA LYS A 341 -12.99 -14.75 25.29
C LYS A 341 -12.10 -14.11 26.37
N ASP A 342 -12.72 -13.43 27.31
CA ASP A 342 -12.07 -12.87 28.51
C ASP A 342 -10.89 -11.94 28.17
N PHE A 343 -11.18 -10.93 27.33
CA PHE A 343 -10.16 -10.01 26.84
C PHE A 343 -9.73 -8.99 27.88
N PHE A 344 -8.43 -8.89 28.11
CA PHE A 344 -7.80 -7.78 28.83
C PHE A 344 -6.81 -7.08 27.90
N VAL A 345 -7.10 -5.83 27.54
CA VAL A 345 -6.29 -5.03 26.61
C VAL A 345 -5.51 -3.99 27.38
N SER A 346 -4.20 -3.99 27.27
CA SER A 346 -3.29 -2.96 27.78
C SER A 346 -2.69 -2.15 26.64
N LYS A 347 -1.89 -1.12 26.95
CA LYS A 347 -1.28 -0.24 25.96
C LYS A 347 -0.38 -0.99 24.95
N ASN A 348 0.25 -2.07 25.37
CA ASN A 348 1.27 -2.80 24.60
C ASN A 348 1.05 -4.31 24.55
N SER A 349 -0.05 -4.81 25.11
CA SER A 349 -0.33 -6.22 25.11
C SER A 349 -1.83 -6.52 25.19
N ILE A 350 -2.18 -7.74 24.76
CA ILE A 350 -3.53 -8.29 24.84
C ILE A 350 -3.42 -9.64 25.52
N LEU A 351 -4.25 -9.86 26.54
CA LEU A 351 -4.47 -11.18 27.15
C LEU A 351 -5.89 -11.62 26.81
N PHE A 352 -6.06 -12.88 26.49
CA PHE A 352 -7.37 -13.48 26.24
C PHE A 352 -7.28 -14.99 26.39
N LYS A 353 -8.40 -15.61 26.64
CA LYS A 353 -8.50 -17.06 26.74
C LYS A 353 -8.93 -17.66 25.42
N VAL A 354 -8.18 -18.63 24.94
CA VAL A 354 -8.51 -19.40 23.73
C VAL A 354 -9.16 -20.71 24.13
N LYS A 355 -10.32 -20.98 23.52
CA LYS A 355 -11.08 -22.23 23.69
C LYS A 355 -11.22 -22.93 22.36
N THR A 356 -11.01 -24.25 22.33
CA THR A 356 -11.28 -25.09 21.16
C THR A 356 -12.61 -25.83 21.32
N LYS A 357 -13.12 -26.36 20.22
CA LYS A 357 -14.35 -27.18 20.21
C LYS A 357 -14.25 -28.40 21.13
N ASP A 358 -13.05 -28.93 21.34
CA ASP A 358 -12.77 -30.04 22.27
C ASP A 358 -12.67 -29.59 23.74
N ASN A 359 -13.13 -28.37 24.05
CA ASN A 359 -13.13 -27.75 25.38
C ASN A 359 -11.73 -27.57 26.01
N GLN A 360 -10.65 -27.56 25.24
CA GLN A 360 -9.36 -27.14 25.76
C GLN A 360 -9.37 -25.62 25.91
N GLU A 361 -8.89 -25.12 27.04
CA GLU A 361 -8.78 -23.69 27.31
C GLU A 361 -7.36 -23.34 27.74
N VAL A 362 -6.77 -22.27 27.15
CA VAL A 362 -5.44 -21.75 27.49
C VAL A 362 -5.42 -20.23 27.37
N ASP A 363 -4.74 -19.57 28.28
CA ASP A 363 -4.52 -18.12 28.23
C ASP A 363 -3.43 -17.76 27.21
N PHE A 364 -3.76 -16.83 26.34
CA PHE A 364 -2.84 -16.28 25.34
C PHE A 364 -2.43 -14.85 25.71
N LYS A 365 -1.14 -14.58 25.62
CA LYS A 365 -0.59 -13.22 25.76
C LYS A 365 0.12 -12.83 24.47
N LEU A 366 -0.30 -11.72 23.89
CA LEU A 366 0.35 -11.09 22.73
C LEU A 366 0.93 -9.74 23.15
N ASN A 367 2.21 -9.52 22.94
CA ASN A 367 2.85 -8.23 23.15
C ASN A 367 2.67 -7.35 21.90
N LEU A 368 1.40 -7.10 21.53
CA LEU A 368 0.98 -6.37 20.33
C LEU A 368 -0.08 -5.34 20.68
N ILE A 369 -0.23 -4.33 19.82
CA ILE A 369 -1.13 -3.19 19.99
C ILE A 369 -2.41 -3.41 19.21
N GLY A 370 -3.55 -3.53 19.91
CA GLY A 370 -4.86 -3.61 19.28
C GLY A 370 -5.48 -5.02 19.38
N ILE A 371 -6.75 -5.06 19.73
CA ILE A 371 -7.52 -6.28 19.94
C ILE A 371 -7.69 -7.13 18.66
N ASP A 372 -7.53 -6.49 17.51
CA ASP A 372 -7.65 -7.12 16.18
C ASP A 372 -6.56 -8.18 15.91
N TYR A 373 -5.47 -8.20 16.69
CA TYR A 373 -4.51 -9.29 16.62
C TYR A 373 -5.03 -10.60 17.21
N ALA A 374 -6.04 -10.57 18.04
CA ALA A 374 -6.61 -11.78 18.62
C ALA A 374 -7.15 -12.73 17.54
N ILE A 375 -7.93 -12.23 16.58
CA ILE A 375 -8.44 -13.08 15.49
C ILE A 375 -7.30 -13.65 14.63
N ASN A 376 -6.22 -12.88 14.39
CA ASN A 376 -5.05 -13.40 13.67
C ASN A 376 -4.36 -14.53 14.44
N ALA A 377 -4.28 -14.41 15.78
CA ALA A 377 -3.74 -15.45 16.65
C ALA A 377 -4.62 -16.72 16.67
N LEU A 378 -5.95 -16.59 16.61
CA LEU A 378 -6.86 -17.73 16.49
C LEU A 378 -6.67 -18.48 15.17
N LEU A 379 -6.53 -17.75 14.04
CA LEU A 379 -6.25 -18.35 12.73
C LEU A 379 -4.92 -19.11 12.75
N VAL A 380 -3.91 -18.56 13.43
CA VAL A 380 -2.59 -19.20 13.63
C VAL A 380 -2.72 -20.43 14.52
N ALA A 381 -3.46 -20.31 15.64
CA ALA A 381 -3.69 -21.43 16.56
C ALA A 381 -4.40 -22.60 15.85
N ALA A 382 -5.45 -22.30 15.07
CA ALA A 382 -6.14 -23.30 14.27
C ALA A 382 -5.20 -24.03 13.30
N CYS A 383 -4.32 -23.30 12.62
CA CYS A 383 -3.35 -23.90 11.71
C CYS A 383 -2.29 -24.74 12.44
N ALA A 384 -1.76 -24.26 13.56
CA ALA A 384 -0.74 -24.95 14.33
C ALA A 384 -1.28 -26.22 15.04
N LEU A 385 -2.53 -26.20 15.51
CA LEU A 385 -3.24 -27.38 16.03
C LEU A 385 -3.34 -28.49 14.97
N GLU A 386 -3.67 -28.16 13.73
CA GLU A 386 -3.72 -29.11 12.60
C GLU A 386 -2.34 -29.71 12.26
N LEU A 387 -1.27 -29.05 12.69
CA LEU A 387 0.10 -29.53 12.53
C LEU A 387 0.66 -30.22 13.79
N GLY A 388 -0.22 -30.55 14.74
CA GLY A 388 0.11 -31.33 15.94
C GLY A 388 0.82 -30.54 17.03
N MET A 389 0.66 -29.21 17.07
CA MET A 389 1.01 -28.40 18.24
C MET A 389 -0.15 -28.41 19.24
N ASN A 390 0.14 -28.25 20.53
CA ASN A 390 -0.89 -28.02 21.55
C ASN A 390 -1.03 -26.51 21.86
N LEU A 391 -2.14 -26.12 22.51
CA LEU A 391 -2.42 -24.70 22.81
C LEU A 391 -1.33 -24.05 23.69
N ASN A 392 -0.71 -24.78 24.62
CA ASN A 392 0.33 -24.24 25.49
C ASN A 392 1.61 -23.92 24.69
N GLU A 393 2.02 -24.81 23.77
CA GLU A 393 3.16 -24.56 22.86
C GLU A 393 2.91 -23.31 22.01
N ILE A 394 1.67 -23.15 21.49
CA ILE A 394 1.26 -22.02 20.65
C ILE A 394 1.26 -20.73 21.46
N SER A 395 0.66 -20.72 22.66
CA SER A 395 0.63 -19.57 23.56
C SER A 395 2.04 -19.10 23.92
N LEU A 396 2.91 -20.03 24.29
CA LEU A 396 4.32 -19.73 24.62
C LEU A 396 5.08 -19.14 23.42
N ALA A 397 4.86 -19.64 22.21
CA ALA A 397 5.49 -19.12 21.02
C ALA A 397 4.99 -17.71 20.66
N LEU A 398 3.69 -17.47 20.75
CA LEU A 398 3.07 -16.17 20.48
C LEU A 398 3.51 -15.09 21.46
N SER A 399 3.75 -15.43 22.74
CA SER A 399 4.22 -14.47 23.75
C SER A 399 5.60 -13.88 23.46
N LYS A 400 6.38 -14.52 22.59
CA LYS A 400 7.74 -14.09 22.19
C LYS A 400 7.77 -13.12 21.02
N ILE A 401 6.63 -12.90 20.34
CA ILE A 401 6.57 -12.01 19.18
C ILE A 401 6.82 -10.56 19.57
N LYS A 402 7.50 -9.83 18.70
CA LYS A 402 7.76 -8.41 18.88
C LYS A 402 6.79 -7.59 18.03
N ASP A 403 6.32 -6.48 18.54
CA ASP A 403 5.40 -5.57 17.85
C ASP A 403 5.95 -5.05 16.52
N LYS A 404 7.26 -4.75 16.44
CA LYS A 404 7.95 -4.31 15.21
C LYS A 404 7.82 -5.30 14.05
N ASP A 405 7.68 -6.59 14.33
CA ASP A 405 7.56 -7.63 13.31
C ASP A 405 6.17 -7.58 12.60
N THR A 406 5.19 -6.95 13.20
CA THR A 406 3.82 -6.85 12.67
C THR A 406 3.51 -5.56 11.94
N GLY A 407 4.42 -4.57 11.98
CA GLY A 407 4.27 -3.28 11.30
C GLY A 407 3.44 -2.23 12.04
N CYS A 408 3.01 -2.54 13.28
CA CYS A 408 2.40 -1.60 14.23
C CYS A 408 3.10 -1.74 15.57
N TYR A 409 3.76 -0.69 16.03
CA TYR A 409 4.56 -0.72 17.25
C TYR A 409 4.51 0.59 18.04
N LEU A 410 4.80 0.50 19.36
CA LEU A 410 4.81 1.60 20.30
C LEU A 410 6.24 2.02 20.62
N GLU A 411 6.51 3.33 20.52
CA GLU A 411 7.78 3.91 20.97
C GLU A 411 7.55 5.06 21.94
N LYS A 412 8.48 5.24 22.87
CA LYS A 412 8.47 6.37 23.81
C LYS A 412 9.10 7.59 23.14
N TYR A 413 8.34 8.69 23.01
CA TYR A 413 8.82 9.95 22.47
C TYR A 413 9.54 10.80 23.55
N ASN A 414 8.89 10.98 24.70
CA ASN A 414 9.46 11.59 25.90
C ASN A 414 8.88 10.90 27.15
N GLU A 415 9.08 11.47 28.34
CA GLU A 415 8.64 10.85 29.60
C GLU A 415 7.13 10.58 29.63
N ASN A 416 6.35 11.52 29.12
CA ASN A 416 4.88 11.53 29.21
C ASN A 416 4.19 11.40 27.83
N THR A 417 4.91 11.03 26.78
CA THR A 417 4.32 10.89 25.42
C THR A 417 4.83 9.64 24.73
N GLN A 418 3.90 8.84 24.24
CA GLN A 418 4.18 7.67 23.45
C GLN A 418 3.69 7.86 22.02
N ILE A 419 4.23 7.09 21.06
CA ILE A 419 3.85 7.13 19.66
C ILE A 419 3.57 5.73 19.16
N ILE A 420 2.40 5.53 18.55
CA ILE A 420 2.09 4.34 17.79
C ILE A 420 2.47 4.59 16.32
N PHE A 421 3.37 3.78 15.81
CA PHE A 421 3.74 3.75 14.39
C PHE A 421 2.95 2.66 13.68
N ALA A 422 1.87 3.02 12.98
CA ALA A 422 1.09 2.16 12.10
C ALA A 422 1.24 2.64 10.65
N THR A 423 2.49 2.89 10.21
CA THR A 423 2.81 3.62 8.97
C THR A 423 2.98 2.74 7.73
N TYR A 424 2.83 1.43 7.87
CA TYR A 424 3.03 0.51 6.74
C TYR A 424 1.88 0.54 5.73
N SER A 425 0.66 0.28 6.17
CA SER A 425 -0.54 0.37 5.33
C SER A 425 -1.75 0.64 6.20
N ALA A 426 -2.67 1.46 5.71
CA ALA A 426 -3.94 1.71 6.37
C ALA A 426 -5.09 1.11 5.57
N ASN A 427 -6.04 0.55 6.28
CA ASN A 427 -7.32 0.09 5.76
C ASN A 427 -8.43 0.48 6.76
N PRO A 428 -9.71 0.52 6.35
CA PRO A 428 -10.77 1.00 7.22
C PRO A 428 -10.85 0.26 8.55
N PHE A 429 -10.65 -1.06 8.56
CA PHE A 429 -10.74 -1.88 9.76
C PHE A 429 -9.60 -1.56 10.75
N GLY A 430 -8.34 -1.53 10.28
CA GLY A 430 -7.17 -1.22 11.12
C GLY A 430 -7.24 0.19 11.70
N VAL A 431 -7.63 1.20 10.89
CA VAL A 431 -7.80 2.59 11.37
C VAL A 431 -8.78 2.64 12.53
N MET A 432 -9.95 1.99 12.40
CA MET A 432 -10.97 1.95 13.47
C MET A 432 -10.44 1.26 14.74
N ALA A 433 -9.71 0.14 14.58
CA ALA A 433 -9.11 -0.58 15.70
C ALA A 433 -8.07 0.27 16.43
N HIS A 434 -7.16 0.92 15.70
CA HIS A 434 -6.14 1.79 16.28
C HIS A 434 -6.75 3.01 16.98
N LEU A 435 -7.73 3.68 16.37
CA LEU A 435 -8.43 4.82 17.00
C LEU A 435 -9.13 4.40 18.30
N ASN A 436 -9.74 3.21 18.35
CA ASN A 436 -10.35 2.69 19.56
C ASN A 436 -9.32 2.37 20.65
N HIS A 437 -8.13 1.91 20.26
CA HIS A 437 -7.06 1.59 21.20
C HIS A 437 -6.56 2.82 21.97
N LEU A 438 -6.61 4.02 21.35
CA LEU A 438 -6.16 5.28 21.99
C LEU A 438 -6.93 5.61 23.29
N LYS A 439 -8.07 5.00 23.54
CA LYS A 439 -8.84 5.17 24.80
C LYS A 439 -8.07 4.78 26.05
N LEU A 440 -7.02 3.98 25.90
CA LEU A 440 -6.21 3.51 27.04
C LEU A 440 -5.29 4.58 27.62
N TRP A 441 -5.13 5.74 26.95
CA TRP A 441 -4.34 6.86 27.46
C TRP A 441 -5.24 7.91 28.09
N GLN A 442 -4.75 8.51 29.18
CA GLN A 442 -5.48 9.52 29.95
C GLN A 442 -5.22 10.95 29.46
N GLY A 443 -4.06 11.21 28.86
CA GLY A 443 -3.68 12.49 28.30
C GLY A 443 -4.23 12.73 26.90
N LYS A 444 -3.60 13.64 26.15
CA LYS A 444 -3.99 14.00 24.79
C LYS A 444 -3.79 12.85 23.82
N LYS A 445 -4.77 12.64 22.97
CA LYS A 445 -4.84 11.62 21.93
C LYS A 445 -4.86 12.29 20.57
N ILE A 446 -3.76 12.17 19.85
CA ILE A 446 -3.58 12.85 18.56
C ILE A 446 -3.40 11.81 17.47
N VAL A 447 -4.15 11.92 16.38
CA VAL A 447 -3.94 11.09 15.19
C VAL A 447 -3.46 11.93 14.02
N ILE A 448 -2.44 11.42 13.31
CA ILE A 448 -1.89 12.00 12.07
C ILE A 448 -2.04 10.95 10.99
N MET A 449 -2.81 11.25 9.93
CA MET A 449 -3.08 10.27 8.88
C MET A 449 -3.35 10.91 7.51
N PRO A 450 -2.99 10.25 6.40
CA PRO A 450 -3.55 10.57 5.09
C PRO A 450 -4.99 10.07 4.97
N CYS A 451 -5.73 10.59 4.00
CA CYS A 451 -6.96 9.94 3.56
C CYS A 451 -6.64 8.59 2.92
N LEU A 452 -7.52 7.62 3.15
CA LEU A 452 -7.39 6.29 2.55
C LEU A 452 -7.63 6.36 1.03
N ILE A 453 -6.91 5.55 0.29
CA ILE A 453 -6.99 5.49 -1.18
C ILE A 453 -7.61 4.16 -1.64
N GLU A 454 -8.02 4.11 -2.91
CA GLU A 454 -8.53 2.91 -3.58
C GLU A 454 -9.86 2.35 -3.00
N LEU A 455 -10.63 3.16 -2.26
CA LEU A 455 -11.93 2.79 -1.68
C LEU A 455 -13.11 2.92 -2.65
N GLY A 456 -12.89 3.40 -3.88
CA GLY A 456 -13.92 3.55 -4.90
C GLY A 456 -15.12 4.38 -4.45
N LYS A 457 -16.33 3.87 -4.67
CA LYS A 457 -17.58 4.59 -4.35
C LYS A 457 -17.83 4.79 -2.85
N GLU A 458 -17.26 3.94 -2.00
CA GLU A 458 -17.46 3.97 -0.55
C GLU A 458 -16.52 4.95 0.17
N ALA A 459 -15.59 5.58 -0.55
CA ALA A 459 -14.58 6.44 0.04
C ALA A 459 -15.17 7.55 0.92
N LYS A 460 -16.24 8.21 0.50
CA LYS A 460 -16.88 9.29 1.26
C LYS A 460 -17.45 8.79 2.59
N GLU A 461 -18.21 7.72 2.55
CA GLU A 461 -18.85 7.15 3.74
C GLU A 461 -17.80 6.64 4.75
N ILE A 462 -16.76 5.96 4.26
CA ILE A 462 -15.68 5.46 5.10
C ILE A 462 -14.95 6.61 5.79
N HIS A 463 -14.64 7.72 5.07
CA HIS A 463 -13.98 8.87 5.67
C HIS A 463 -14.88 9.61 6.68
N GLN A 464 -16.20 9.66 6.45
CA GLN A 464 -17.12 10.14 7.47
C GLN A 464 -17.12 9.27 8.73
N LYS A 465 -17.09 7.93 8.58
CA LYS A 465 -16.95 7.00 9.72
C LYS A 465 -15.64 7.24 10.48
N ILE A 466 -14.52 7.40 9.76
CA ILE A 466 -13.22 7.73 10.37
C ILE A 466 -13.31 9.05 11.14
N GLY A 467 -13.93 10.10 10.57
CA GLY A 467 -14.12 11.37 11.24
C GLY A 467 -14.93 11.26 12.54
N LYS A 468 -16.00 10.43 12.54
CA LYS A 468 -16.76 10.11 13.74
C LYS A 468 -15.91 9.44 14.83
N GLU A 469 -15.09 8.45 14.45
CA GLU A 469 -14.24 7.75 15.42
C GLU A 469 -13.10 8.64 15.94
N ILE A 470 -12.52 9.52 15.11
CA ILE A 470 -11.56 10.52 15.58
C ILE A 470 -12.23 11.46 16.60
N ALA A 471 -13.40 12.00 16.29
CA ALA A 471 -14.13 12.88 17.20
C ALA A 471 -14.48 12.23 18.54
N LYS A 472 -14.74 10.92 18.52
CA LYS A 472 -15.08 10.14 19.71
C LYS A 472 -13.88 9.82 20.59
N ASN A 473 -12.74 9.51 19.96
CA ASN A 473 -11.60 8.90 20.64
C ASN A 473 -10.35 9.79 20.74
N CYS A 474 -10.29 10.89 19.96
CA CYS A 474 -9.13 11.76 19.87
C CYS A 474 -9.46 13.19 20.28
N ASP A 475 -8.44 13.90 20.73
CA ASP A 475 -8.48 15.34 21.01
C ASP A 475 -8.15 16.17 19.78
N LEU A 476 -7.32 15.61 18.86
CA LEU A 476 -6.92 16.25 17.60
C LEU A 476 -6.74 15.21 16.49
N GLY A 477 -7.27 15.51 15.31
CA GLY A 477 -7.02 14.76 14.08
C GLY A 477 -6.33 15.64 13.03
N ILE A 478 -5.12 15.27 12.61
CA ILE A 478 -4.35 15.96 11.57
C ILE A 478 -4.40 15.14 10.29
N ILE A 479 -5.15 15.63 9.30
CA ILE A 479 -5.28 14.99 7.98
C ILE A 479 -4.24 15.60 7.04
N ILE A 480 -3.33 14.77 6.51
CA ILE A 480 -2.21 15.25 5.69
C ILE A 480 -2.47 15.28 4.19
N THR A 481 -3.65 14.83 3.74
CA THR A 481 -4.09 14.88 2.34
C THR A 481 -5.46 15.55 2.22
N LYS A 482 -5.75 16.17 1.06
CA LYS A 482 -7.00 16.95 0.86
C LYS A 482 -8.15 16.14 0.26
N ASP A 483 -7.90 14.90 -0.17
CA ASP A 483 -8.83 14.13 -1.00
C ASP A 483 -10.23 13.99 -0.40
N TYR A 484 -10.30 13.60 0.87
CA TYR A 484 -11.56 13.41 1.63
C TYR A 484 -11.51 14.09 3.00
N TYR A 485 -10.72 15.16 3.11
CA TYR A 485 -10.62 15.93 4.35
C TYR A 485 -11.99 16.47 4.81
N GLN A 486 -12.81 16.96 3.87
CA GLN A 486 -14.13 17.51 4.17
C GLN A 486 -15.08 16.43 4.69
N GLU A 487 -14.98 15.22 4.18
CA GLU A 487 -15.76 14.06 4.63
C GLU A 487 -15.36 13.65 6.05
N VAL A 488 -14.06 13.63 6.37
CA VAL A 488 -13.58 13.39 7.75
C VAL A 488 -14.12 14.48 8.69
N LYS A 489 -14.01 15.75 8.29
CA LYS A 489 -14.52 16.89 9.08
C LYS A 489 -16.03 16.82 9.26
N SER A 490 -16.77 16.46 8.20
CA SER A 490 -18.23 16.26 8.25
C SER A 490 -18.62 15.13 9.21
N GLY A 491 -17.84 14.04 9.25
CA GLY A 491 -18.04 12.96 10.22
C GLY A 491 -17.88 13.44 11.66
N ALA A 492 -16.85 14.24 11.94
CA ALA A 492 -16.60 14.80 13.28
C ALA A 492 -17.69 15.80 13.73
N LYS A 493 -18.30 16.51 12.78
CA LYS A 493 -19.40 17.45 13.05
C LYS A 493 -20.58 16.80 13.78
N THR A 494 -20.84 15.51 13.55
CA THR A 494 -21.92 14.78 14.25
C THR A 494 -21.73 14.75 15.78
N PHE A 495 -20.52 15.06 16.28
CA PHE A 495 -20.17 15.19 17.69
C PHE A 495 -19.83 16.64 18.10
N GLY A 496 -20.07 17.65 17.23
CA GLY A 496 -19.70 19.04 17.48
C GLY A 496 -18.19 19.27 17.60
N LYS A 497 -17.38 18.41 16.96
CA LYS A 497 -15.91 18.42 17.09
C LYS A 497 -15.18 18.60 15.75
N GLU A 498 -15.83 19.24 14.77
CA GLU A 498 -15.23 19.52 13.46
C GLU A 498 -13.97 20.40 13.52
N ASP A 499 -13.85 21.26 14.54
CA ASP A 499 -12.69 22.14 14.72
C ASP A 499 -11.45 21.37 15.21
N LYS A 500 -11.64 20.17 15.76
CA LYS A 500 -10.55 19.26 16.13
C LYS A 500 -9.96 18.50 14.94
N ILE A 501 -10.56 18.61 13.76
CA ILE A 501 -10.04 18.02 12.52
C ILE A 501 -9.40 19.13 11.70
N ILE A 502 -8.08 19.10 11.62
CA ILE A 502 -7.31 20.09 10.86
C ILE A 502 -6.62 19.45 9.66
N PHE A 503 -6.36 20.26 8.64
CA PHE A 503 -5.54 19.88 7.50
C PHE A 503 -4.18 20.54 7.62
N SER A 504 -3.10 19.75 7.59
CA SER A 504 -1.74 20.26 7.35
C SER A 504 -0.91 19.21 6.60
N SER A 505 -0.15 19.65 5.59
CA SER A 505 0.79 18.83 4.84
C SER A 505 2.26 19.23 5.09
N ARG A 506 2.50 20.26 5.90
CA ARG A 506 3.83 20.77 6.24
C ARG A 506 4.32 20.12 7.53
N SER A 507 5.41 19.37 7.42
CA SER A 507 5.98 18.62 8.55
C SER A 507 6.27 19.50 9.78
N GLU A 508 6.81 20.71 9.57
CA GLU A 508 7.13 21.65 10.66
C GLU A 508 5.89 22.19 11.37
N GLU A 509 4.83 22.49 10.59
CA GLU A 509 3.55 22.93 11.14
C GLU A 509 2.86 21.81 11.93
N ILE A 510 2.90 20.57 11.41
CA ILE A 510 2.38 19.38 12.11
C ILE A 510 3.07 19.23 13.46
N LEU A 511 4.42 19.26 13.48
CA LEU A 511 5.18 19.12 14.72
C LEU A 511 4.84 20.23 15.72
N LYS A 512 4.82 21.50 15.27
CA LYS A 512 4.48 22.64 16.12
C LYS A 512 3.09 22.48 16.75
N THR A 513 2.09 22.09 15.94
CA THR A 513 0.72 21.87 16.42
C THR A 513 0.67 20.72 17.43
N VAL A 514 1.34 19.60 17.16
CA VAL A 514 1.37 18.47 18.10
C VAL A 514 2.02 18.88 19.41
N LEU A 515 3.15 19.58 19.37
CA LEU A 515 3.86 20.02 20.58
C LEU A 515 3.08 21.05 21.41
N SER A 516 2.22 21.88 20.77
CA SER A 516 1.34 22.82 21.49
C SER A 516 0.14 22.15 22.17
N GLU A 517 -0.26 20.96 21.72
CA GLU A 517 -1.40 20.22 22.26
C GLU A 517 -1.02 19.22 23.38
N ILE A 518 0.23 18.77 23.42
CA ILE A 518 0.70 17.80 24.42
C ILE A 518 0.68 18.42 25.82
N GLU A 519 0.08 17.71 26.77
CA GLU A 519 0.09 18.07 28.20
C GLU A 519 1.36 17.50 28.89
N LYS A 520 2.11 18.36 29.59
CA LYS A 520 3.42 17.97 30.15
C LYS A 520 3.34 16.90 31.24
N ASP A 521 2.25 16.88 32.00
CA ASP A 521 2.10 16.03 33.18
C ASP A 521 1.13 14.87 32.97
N LYS A 522 0.69 14.63 31.72
CA LYS A 522 -0.23 13.55 31.40
C LYS A 522 0.35 12.60 30.36
N ASP A 523 -0.10 11.36 30.43
CA ASP A 523 0.27 10.27 29.56
C ASP A 523 -0.39 10.41 28.17
N ASN A 524 0.30 11.08 27.25
CA ASN A 524 -0.18 11.41 25.90
C ASN A 524 0.14 10.32 24.89
N ILE A 525 -0.65 10.27 23.82
CA ILE A 525 -0.43 9.35 22.71
C ILE A 525 -0.58 10.04 21.35
N ILE A 526 0.34 9.74 20.44
CA ILE A 526 0.29 10.16 19.04
C ILE A 526 0.20 8.89 18.20
N LEU A 527 -0.80 8.81 17.33
CA LEU A 527 -0.95 7.74 16.34
C LEU A 527 -0.51 8.27 14.97
N LEU A 528 0.54 7.67 14.41
CA LEU A 528 0.92 7.86 13.02
C LEU A 528 0.29 6.72 12.21
N GLU A 529 -0.79 7.01 11.48
CA GLU A 529 -1.59 6.01 10.79
C GLU A 529 -1.45 6.11 9.28
N GLY A 530 -1.11 5.01 8.62
CA GLY A 530 -1.02 4.91 7.16
C GLY A 530 0.27 5.46 6.55
N ARG A 531 0.46 5.22 5.27
CA ARG A 531 1.66 5.67 4.55
C ARG A 531 1.75 7.18 4.48
N MET A 532 2.79 7.73 5.05
CA MET A 532 3.06 9.16 5.04
C MET A 532 4.51 9.45 4.62
N PRO A 533 4.83 10.72 4.26
CA PRO A 533 6.19 11.11 3.92
C PRO A 533 7.18 10.80 5.05
N GLU A 534 8.36 10.27 4.69
CA GLU A 534 9.43 9.96 5.67
C GLU A 534 9.81 11.18 6.50
N LYS A 535 9.76 12.38 5.93
CA LYS A 535 10.00 13.64 6.65
C LYS A 535 9.04 13.85 7.83
N ILE A 536 7.80 13.36 7.77
CA ILE A 536 6.86 13.40 8.90
C ILE A 536 7.21 12.33 9.92
N ILE A 537 7.49 11.11 9.46
CA ILE A 537 7.85 9.99 10.34
C ILE A 537 9.12 10.32 11.15
N SER A 538 10.13 10.90 10.50
CA SER A 538 11.41 11.23 11.12
C SER A 538 11.32 12.30 12.22
N LEU A 539 10.31 13.18 12.20
CA LEU A 539 10.08 14.16 13.26
C LEU A 539 9.73 13.49 14.60
N PHE A 540 9.12 12.32 14.53
CA PHE A 540 8.63 11.59 15.69
C PHE A 540 9.51 10.39 16.08
N LYS A 541 10.49 10.02 15.24
CA LYS A 541 11.54 9.09 15.64
C LYS A 541 12.58 9.81 16.46
N LYS A 542 12.94 9.26 17.62
CA LYS A 542 14.14 9.74 18.34
C LYS A 542 15.34 9.59 17.41
N ASN A 543 16.16 10.64 17.26
CA ASN A 543 17.51 10.48 16.77
C ASN A 543 18.24 9.59 17.79
N VAL A 544 18.42 8.31 17.42
CA VAL A 544 19.29 7.37 18.14
C VAL A 544 20.72 7.75 17.81
#